data_c7008ef7fa34685f9301d3ec1674f710
#
_entry.id   c7008ef7fa34685f9301d3ec1674f710
#
_cell.length_a   1.000
_cell.length_b   1.000
_cell.length_c   1.000
_cell.angle_alpha   90.00
_cell.angle_beta   90.00
_cell.angle_gamma   90.00
#
_symmetry.space_group_name_H-M   'P 1'
#
loop_
_entity.id
_entity.type
_entity.pdbx_description
1 polymer ?
#
loop_
_entity_poly.entity_id
_entity_poly.type
_entity_poly.pdbx_seq_one_letter_code
_entity_poly.pdbx_strand_id
1 'polypeptide(L)'
;MKNGMVFLVGAGPGDPRLLTVGAMQCLKRADVVVYDHLADESILSYVPANAERIYVGKQSYKHTMRQEDINVLLADKADEGKIVVRLKGGDPFVFGRGGEE
;
A
#
# COMPACT_ATOMS: atom_id res chain seq x y z
N MET A 1 -3.63 -16.00 -18.02
CA MET A 1 -3.22 -15.81 -16.63
C MET A 1 -3.29 -14.34 -16.25
N LYS A 2 -3.82 -14.06 -15.09
CA LYS A 2 -4.00 -12.70 -14.65
C LYS A 2 -2.77 -12.22 -13.90
N ASN A 3 -2.22 -11.10 -14.31
CA ASN A 3 -1.10 -10.48 -13.62
C ASN A 3 -1.59 -9.43 -12.66
N GLY A 4 -0.92 -9.32 -11.54
CA GLY A 4 -1.24 -8.30 -10.56
C GLY A 4 -0.54 -6.99 -10.86
N MET A 5 -0.79 -6.03 -10.00
CA MET A 5 -0.21 -4.70 -10.09
C MET A 5 0.26 -4.27 -8.70
N VAL A 6 1.31 -3.48 -8.66
CA VAL A 6 1.76 -2.85 -7.44
C VAL A 6 1.67 -1.33 -7.65
N PHE A 7 0.96 -0.66 -6.74
CA PHE A 7 0.91 0.79 -6.72
C PHE A 7 1.64 1.30 -5.50
N LEU A 8 2.57 2.22 -5.71
CA LEU A 8 3.22 2.93 -4.61
C LEU A 8 2.47 4.24 -4.42
N VAL A 9 1.93 4.42 -3.24
CA VAL A 9 1.02 5.55 -2.98
C VAL A 9 1.51 6.30 -1.75
N GLY A 10 1.69 7.61 -1.90
CA GLY A 10 1.97 8.49 -0.79
C GLY A 10 0.68 9.07 -0.24
N ALA A 11 0.51 9.01 1.07
CA ALA A 11 -0.72 9.42 1.71
C ALA A 11 -0.84 10.93 1.92
N GLY A 12 0.23 11.68 1.63
CA GLY A 12 0.23 13.10 1.88
C GLY A 12 0.43 13.40 3.36
N PRO A 13 -0.05 14.55 3.84
CA PRO A 13 0.20 14.97 5.22
C PRO A 13 -0.60 14.19 6.26
N GLY A 14 -1.38 13.23 5.87
CA GLY A 14 -2.08 12.37 6.81
C GLY A 14 -3.54 12.71 7.01
N ASP A 15 -3.99 13.84 6.52
CA ASP A 15 -5.41 14.22 6.60
C ASP A 15 -6.13 13.55 5.43
N PRO A 16 -7.08 12.63 5.70
CA PRO A 16 -7.79 11.93 4.61
C PRO A 16 -8.45 12.87 3.61
N ARG A 17 -8.80 14.07 4.03
CA ARG A 17 -9.42 15.04 3.14
C ARG A 17 -8.45 15.60 2.11
N LEU A 18 -7.14 15.43 2.34
CA LEU A 18 -6.11 15.91 1.44
C LEU A 18 -5.54 14.80 0.57
N LEU A 19 -6.14 13.63 0.63
CA LEU A 19 -5.71 12.50 -0.19
C LEU A 19 -6.05 12.79 -1.65
N THR A 20 -5.11 12.51 -2.56
CA THR A 20 -5.39 12.72 -3.97
C THR A 20 -6.48 11.76 -4.45
N VAL A 21 -7.18 12.17 -5.51
CA VAL A 21 -8.21 11.31 -6.11
C VAL A 21 -7.58 10.01 -6.61
N GLY A 22 -6.39 10.09 -7.22
CA GLY A 22 -5.71 8.90 -7.70
C GLY A 22 -5.38 7.93 -6.57
N ALA A 23 -4.90 8.47 -5.45
CA ALA A 23 -4.58 7.62 -4.29
C ALA A 23 -5.84 6.96 -3.75
N MET A 24 -6.92 7.70 -3.64
CA MET A 24 -8.18 7.16 -3.15
C MET A 24 -8.67 6.03 -4.05
N GLN A 25 -8.57 6.22 -5.36
CA GLN A 25 -9.01 5.20 -6.30
C GLN A 25 -8.17 3.94 -6.19
N CYS A 26 -6.85 4.08 -6.00
CA CYS A 26 -5.99 2.92 -5.80
C CYS A 26 -6.38 2.16 -4.53
N LEU A 27 -6.61 2.87 -3.45
CA LEU A 27 -7.00 2.24 -2.20
C LEU A 27 -8.30 1.48 -2.31
N LYS A 28 -9.27 2.04 -3.03
CA LYS A 28 -10.57 1.40 -3.20
C LYS A 28 -10.48 0.12 -4.03
N ARG A 29 -9.45 -0.02 -4.84
CA ARG A 29 -9.27 -1.18 -5.70
C ARG A 29 -8.32 -2.21 -5.12
N ALA A 30 -7.74 -1.94 -3.97
CA ALA A 30 -6.70 -2.80 -3.42
C ALA A 30 -7.25 -4.16 -2.98
N ASP A 31 -6.53 -5.20 -3.32
CA ASP A 31 -6.73 -6.53 -2.74
C ASP A 31 -5.85 -6.70 -1.51
N VAL A 32 -4.71 -6.03 -1.51
CA VAL A 32 -3.75 -6.06 -0.41
C VAL A 32 -3.23 -4.65 -0.22
N VAL A 33 -3.18 -4.19 1.02
CA VAL A 33 -2.52 -2.94 1.34
C VAL A 33 -1.36 -3.23 2.29
N VAL A 34 -0.18 -2.75 1.92
CA VAL A 34 1.04 -2.91 2.72
C VAL A 34 1.44 -1.50 3.16
N TYR A 35 1.44 -1.27 4.46
CA TYR A 35 1.61 0.09 4.96
C TYR A 35 2.54 0.14 6.17
N ASP A 36 3.10 1.32 6.41
CA ASP A 36 3.89 1.58 7.59
C ASP A 36 3.23 2.68 8.41
N HIS A 37 4.00 3.51 9.09
CA HIS A 37 3.44 4.55 9.94
C HIS A 37 2.64 5.55 9.14
N LEU A 38 1.41 5.76 9.54
CA LEU A 38 0.52 6.75 8.93
C LEU A 38 0.17 7.77 10.00
N ALA A 39 0.11 9.04 9.61
CA ALA A 39 -0.28 10.09 10.53
C ALA A 39 -1.72 9.91 11.01
N ASP A 40 -2.57 9.38 10.12
CA ASP A 40 -3.97 9.14 10.47
C ASP A 40 -4.41 7.86 9.78
N GLU A 41 -4.65 6.82 10.56
CA GLU A 41 -5.01 5.53 10.01
C GLU A 41 -6.43 5.47 9.45
N SER A 42 -7.22 6.51 9.64
CA SER A 42 -8.55 6.54 9.05
C SER A 42 -8.51 6.49 7.53
N ILE A 43 -7.34 6.79 6.93
CA ILE A 43 -7.15 6.67 5.50
C ILE A 43 -7.38 5.22 5.03
N LEU A 44 -7.18 4.26 5.90
CA LEU A 44 -7.42 2.85 5.56
C LEU A 44 -8.90 2.54 5.38
N SER A 45 -9.78 3.45 5.77
CA SER A 45 -11.21 3.24 5.57
C SER A 45 -11.60 3.21 4.10
N TYR A 46 -10.74 3.73 3.21
CA TYR A 46 -11.00 3.64 1.78
C TYR A 46 -10.72 2.26 1.22
N VAL A 47 -10.00 1.42 1.95
CA VAL A 47 -9.65 0.08 1.52
C VAL A 47 -10.84 -0.84 1.72
N PRO A 48 -11.15 -1.72 0.75
CA PRO A 48 -12.27 -2.65 0.92
C PRO A 48 -12.13 -3.48 2.18
N ALA A 49 -13.26 -3.78 2.80
CA ALA A 49 -13.27 -4.49 4.07
C ALA A 49 -12.61 -5.87 3.98
N ASN A 50 -12.69 -6.51 2.81
CA ASN A 50 -12.13 -7.84 2.61
C ASN A 50 -10.68 -7.81 2.11
N ALA A 51 -10.10 -6.65 1.94
CA ALA A 51 -8.70 -6.56 1.52
C ALA A 51 -7.78 -6.93 2.68
N GLU A 52 -6.66 -7.54 2.33
CA GLU A 52 -5.65 -7.89 3.32
C GLU A 52 -4.86 -6.63 3.69
N ARG A 53 -4.63 -6.43 4.99
CA ARG A 53 -3.86 -5.28 5.49
C ARG A 53 -2.63 -5.80 6.18
N ILE A 54 -1.45 -5.38 5.71
CA ILE A 54 -0.18 -5.84 6.25
C ILE A 54 0.63 -4.64 6.72
N TYR A 55 0.89 -4.59 8.01
CA TYR A 55 1.70 -3.52 8.59
C TYR A 55 3.16 -3.93 8.56
N VAL A 56 4.02 -3.10 7.97
CA VAL A 56 5.45 -3.38 7.85
C VAL A 56 6.29 -2.33 8.56
N GLY A 57 5.66 -1.46 9.32
CA GLY A 57 6.36 -0.43 10.05
C GLY A 57 7.11 -0.97 11.25
N LYS A 58 7.79 -0.06 11.94
CA LYS A 58 8.61 -0.42 13.08
C LYS A 58 7.75 -0.84 14.27
N GLN A 59 8.01 -2.02 14.78
CA GLN A 59 7.42 -2.47 16.02
C GLN A 59 8.22 -1.91 17.19
N SER A 60 7.61 -1.84 18.37
CA SER A 60 8.22 -1.14 19.49
C SER A 60 9.61 -1.66 19.84
N TYR A 61 9.85 -2.92 19.88
CA TYR A 61 11.20 -3.45 20.20
C TYR A 61 11.57 -4.56 19.24
N LYS A 62 10.96 -4.56 18.07
CA LYS A 62 11.25 -5.54 17.05
C LYS A 62 11.86 -4.86 15.85
N HIS A 63 12.39 -5.69 15.00
CA HIS A 63 13.00 -5.18 13.77
C HIS A 63 11.96 -4.63 12.82
N THR A 64 12.30 -3.53 12.20
CA THR A 64 11.56 -3.07 11.03
C THR A 64 11.81 -4.05 9.91
N MET A 65 10.78 -4.38 9.14
CA MET A 65 10.97 -5.21 7.96
C MET A 65 11.90 -4.48 7.00
N ARG A 66 12.90 -5.18 6.47
CA ARG A 66 13.85 -4.55 5.57
C ARG A 66 13.21 -4.27 4.24
N GLN A 67 13.74 -3.25 3.54
CA GLN A 67 13.18 -2.86 2.25
C GLN A 67 13.18 -4.01 1.26
N GLU A 68 14.24 -4.82 1.25
CA GLU A 68 14.28 -5.98 0.36
C GLU A 68 13.15 -6.95 0.63
N ASP A 69 12.85 -7.16 1.90
CA ASP A 69 11.77 -8.08 2.28
C ASP A 69 10.41 -7.52 1.91
N ILE A 70 10.24 -6.21 2.04
CA ILE A 70 9.02 -5.56 1.62
C ILE A 70 8.86 -5.73 0.11
N ASN A 71 9.93 -5.53 -0.65
CA ASN A 71 9.87 -5.68 -2.10
C ASN A 71 9.47 -7.10 -2.50
N VAL A 72 10.01 -8.10 -1.81
CA VAL A 72 9.64 -9.49 -2.07
C VAL A 72 8.17 -9.73 -1.75
N LEU A 73 7.71 -9.19 -0.63
CA LEU A 73 6.31 -9.31 -0.24
C LEU A 73 5.39 -8.73 -1.31
N LEU A 74 5.71 -7.52 -1.78
CA LEU A 74 4.90 -6.87 -2.81
C LEU A 74 4.86 -7.71 -4.09
N ALA A 75 6.03 -8.20 -4.51
CA ALA A 75 6.11 -9.00 -5.73
C ALA A 75 5.34 -10.31 -5.58
N ASP A 76 5.45 -10.97 -4.44
CA ASP A 76 4.75 -12.22 -4.20
C ASP A 76 3.25 -12.04 -4.29
N LYS A 77 2.75 -10.97 -3.68
CA LYS A 77 1.31 -10.70 -3.72
C LYS A 77 0.84 -10.37 -5.13
N ALA A 78 1.63 -9.59 -5.87
CA ALA A 78 1.27 -9.27 -7.25
C ALA A 78 1.29 -10.51 -8.12
N ASP A 79 2.23 -11.43 -7.88
CA ASP A 79 2.30 -12.66 -8.64
C ASP A 79 1.07 -13.55 -8.43
N GLU A 80 0.34 -13.33 -7.34
CA GLU A 80 -0.93 -14.02 -7.11
C GLU A 80 -2.09 -13.40 -7.90
N GLY A 81 -1.80 -12.40 -8.72
CA GLY A 81 -2.82 -11.73 -9.52
C GLY A 81 -3.55 -10.62 -8.78
N LYS A 82 -3.00 -10.17 -7.67
CA LYS A 82 -3.68 -9.19 -6.81
C LYS A 82 -3.24 -7.76 -7.10
N ILE A 83 -4.14 -6.83 -6.79
CA ILE A 83 -3.80 -5.42 -6.81
C ILE A 83 -3.25 -5.07 -5.43
N VAL A 84 -1.98 -4.71 -5.40
CA VAL A 84 -1.24 -4.44 -4.17
C VAL A 84 -0.95 -2.96 -4.07
N VAL A 85 -1.29 -2.35 -2.94
CA VAL A 85 -1.00 -0.94 -2.71
C VAL A 85 0.01 -0.84 -1.58
N ARG A 86 1.17 -0.23 -1.87
CA ARG A 86 2.18 0.11 -0.87
C ARG A 86 1.91 1.53 -0.46
N LEU A 87 1.35 1.70 0.71
CA LEU A 87 0.92 3.00 1.21
C LEU A 87 1.96 3.55 2.17
N LYS A 88 2.48 4.73 1.89
CA LYS A 88 3.47 5.38 2.73
C LYS A 88 2.96 6.75 3.14
N GLY A 89 3.38 7.21 4.30
CA GLY A 89 3.14 8.58 4.69
C GLY A 89 4.07 9.52 3.95
N GLY A 90 3.82 10.81 4.01
CA GLY A 90 4.67 11.81 3.39
C GLY A 90 4.08 12.38 2.12
N ASP A 91 4.94 12.76 1.20
CA ASP A 91 4.50 13.47 -0.02
C ASP A 91 3.44 12.70 -0.77
N PRO A 92 2.38 13.36 -1.23
CA PRO A 92 1.35 12.69 -2.00
C PRO A 92 1.86 12.34 -3.39
N PHE A 93 1.73 11.07 -3.77
CA PHE A 93 2.08 10.62 -5.11
C PHE A 93 1.41 9.28 -5.39
N VAL A 94 1.35 8.92 -6.67
CA VAL A 94 0.89 7.60 -7.08
C VAL A 94 1.80 7.12 -8.20
N PHE A 95 2.27 5.91 -8.07
CA PHE A 95 3.10 5.27 -9.10
C PHE A 95 2.69 3.82 -9.19
N GLY A 96 2.39 3.35 -10.38
CA GLY A 96 1.91 2.00 -10.59
C GLY A 96 2.87 1.18 -11.43
N ARG A 97 2.90 -0.12 -11.15
CA ARG A 97 3.80 -1.02 -11.83
C ARG A 97 3.13 -2.36 -12.05
N GLY A 98 3.22 -2.87 -13.28
CA GLY A 98 2.62 -4.14 -13.60
C GLY A 98 3.44 -5.31 -13.05
N GLY A 99 2.75 -6.37 -12.64
CA GLY A 99 3.39 -7.53 -12.05
C GLY A 99 4.14 -8.39 -13.03
N GLU A 100 3.97 -8.17 -14.30
CA GLU A 100 4.63 -8.99 -15.30
C GLU A 100 5.99 -8.45 -15.71
N GLU A 101 6.38 -7.33 -15.18
CA GLU A 101 7.64 -6.69 -15.56
C GLU A 101 8.89 -7.40 -15.07
#